data_cd6d5efc684f4e4537176aea3bb882d3
#
_entry.id   cd6d5efc684f4e4537176aea3bb882d3
#
_cell.length_a   1.000
_cell.length_b   1.000
_cell.length_c   1.000
_cell.angle_alpha   90.00
_cell.angle_beta   90.00
_cell.angle_gamma   90.00
#
_symmetry.space_group_name_H-M   'P 1'
#
loop_
_entity.id
_entity.type
_entity.pdbx_description
1 polymer ?
#
loop_
_entity_poly.entity_id
_entity_poly.type
_entity_poly.pdbx_seq_one_letter_code
_entity_poly.pdbx_strand_id
1 'polypeptide(L)'
;MREGDIVNIDLTLVVDGWHGDSSRMYPVGEISRKAERLIEITYASLAAGLAAARPGATTGDIGHAIQSLAEAERMSVVRDFVGHGLGKLFHDEPNILHFGRPGTGVPLRPGMIFTIEPMINLGRPDVKILSDGWTAVTRDRTLSAQCEHSIGITETGNEVFTLSPAGLFNPMARQAA
;
A
#
# COMPACT_ATOMS: atom_id res chain seq x y z
N MET A 1 4.65 -22.03 -3.13
CA MET A 1 3.57 -21.65 -2.23
C MET A 1 3.08 -22.89 -1.49
N ARG A 2 2.72 -22.76 -0.24
CA ARG A 2 2.22 -23.84 0.62
C ARG A 2 0.97 -23.34 1.32
N GLU A 3 0.11 -24.24 1.75
CA GLU A 3 -1.01 -23.90 2.62
C GLU A 3 -0.51 -23.16 3.87
N GLY A 4 -1.20 -22.07 4.23
CA GLY A 4 -0.79 -21.19 5.30
C GLY A 4 0.07 -19.97 4.85
N ASP A 5 0.55 -19.97 3.61
CA ASP A 5 1.28 -18.82 3.06
C ASP A 5 0.31 -17.65 2.77
N ILE A 6 0.85 -16.43 2.83
CA ILE A 6 0.22 -15.23 2.29
C ILE A 6 1.06 -14.72 1.13
N VAL A 7 0.43 -14.34 0.04
CA VAL A 7 1.11 -13.93 -1.20
C VAL A 7 0.61 -12.57 -1.63
N ASN A 8 1.53 -11.65 -1.90
CA ASN A 8 1.21 -10.44 -2.65
C ASN A 8 1.37 -10.74 -4.14
N ILE A 9 0.41 -10.31 -4.94
CA ILE A 9 0.53 -10.25 -6.39
C ILE A 9 0.48 -8.78 -6.76
N ASP A 10 1.59 -8.32 -7.31
CA ASP A 10 1.80 -6.96 -7.74
C ASP A 10 1.88 -6.95 -9.27
N LEU A 11 1.11 -6.06 -9.89
CA LEU A 11 0.89 -6.07 -11.32
C LEU A 11 0.85 -4.66 -11.90
N THR A 12 1.81 -4.36 -12.77
CA THR A 12 1.83 -3.14 -13.57
C THR A 12 1.40 -3.44 -15.00
N LEU A 13 0.49 -2.64 -15.53
CA LEU A 13 0.02 -2.69 -16.92
C LEU A 13 0.32 -1.37 -17.62
N VAL A 14 0.56 -1.46 -18.93
CA VAL A 14 0.74 -0.28 -19.78
C VAL A 14 -0.31 -0.30 -20.88
N VAL A 15 -1.14 0.76 -20.96
CA VAL A 15 -2.15 0.93 -22.00
C VAL A 15 -1.94 2.30 -22.64
N ASP A 16 -1.71 2.34 -23.94
CA ASP A 16 -1.45 3.56 -24.70
C ASP A 16 -0.33 4.45 -24.12
N GLY A 17 0.68 3.82 -23.52
CA GLY A 17 1.81 4.49 -22.90
C GLY A 17 1.55 5.02 -21.49
N TRP A 18 0.40 4.68 -20.87
CA TRP A 18 0.09 5.00 -19.48
C TRP A 18 0.19 3.76 -18.61
N HIS A 19 0.84 3.92 -17.46
CA HIS A 19 0.98 2.85 -16.46
C HIS A 19 -0.19 2.86 -15.49
N GLY A 20 -0.65 1.66 -15.13
CA GLY A 20 -1.56 1.42 -14.02
C GLY A 20 -0.94 0.34 -13.15
N ASP A 21 -0.88 0.59 -11.85
CA ASP A 21 -0.18 -0.25 -10.89
C ASP A 21 -1.06 -0.61 -9.72
N SER A 22 -1.02 -1.86 -9.28
CA SER A 22 -1.82 -2.31 -8.14
C SER A 22 -1.30 -3.62 -7.58
N SER A 23 -1.39 -3.77 -6.28
CA SER A 23 -1.07 -5.03 -5.64
C SER A 23 -2.15 -5.50 -4.65
N ARG A 24 -2.19 -6.81 -4.45
CA ARG A 24 -3.19 -7.43 -3.61
C ARG A 24 -2.65 -8.66 -2.89
N MET A 25 -3.10 -8.83 -1.63
CA MET A 25 -2.79 -10.02 -0.84
C MET A 25 -3.79 -11.15 -1.11
N TYR A 26 -3.25 -12.36 -1.15
CA TYR A 26 -4.02 -13.60 -1.30
C TYR A 26 -3.59 -14.62 -0.24
N PRO A 27 -4.53 -15.20 0.52
CA PRO A 27 -4.26 -16.34 1.37
C PRO A 27 -4.14 -17.62 0.52
N VAL A 28 -3.23 -18.51 0.89
CA VAL A 28 -3.10 -19.84 0.28
C VAL A 28 -3.70 -20.86 1.25
N GLY A 29 -4.94 -21.30 0.98
CA GLY A 29 -5.68 -22.17 1.87
C GLY A 29 -6.03 -21.48 3.20
N GLU A 30 -5.98 -22.24 4.30
CA GLU A 30 -6.20 -21.69 5.63
C GLU A 30 -4.94 -21.03 6.17
N ILE A 31 -5.04 -19.76 6.55
CA ILE A 31 -3.94 -18.97 7.11
C ILE A 31 -4.12 -18.75 8.62
N SER A 32 -3.03 -18.43 9.31
CA SER A 32 -3.10 -18.12 10.74
C SER A 32 -3.85 -16.83 11.01
N ARG A 33 -4.50 -16.71 12.18
CA ARG A 33 -5.17 -15.45 12.61
C ARG A 33 -4.23 -14.24 12.62
N LYS A 34 -2.93 -14.43 12.85
CA LYS A 34 -1.95 -13.35 12.78
C LYS A 34 -1.74 -12.87 11.35
N ALA A 35 -1.68 -13.79 10.39
CA ALA A 35 -1.56 -13.47 8.97
C ALA A 35 -2.85 -12.79 8.46
N GLU A 36 -4.02 -13.31 8.85
CA GLU A 36 -5.32 -12.71 8.56
C GLU A 36 -5.39 -11.26 9.06
N ARG A 37 -5.06 -11.04 10.34
CA ARG A 37 -5.04 -9.70 10.93
C ARG A 37 -4.05 -8.76 10.26
N LEU A 38 -2.87 -9.26 9.86
CA LEU A 38 -1.90 -8.47 9.12
C LEU A 38 -2.47 -7.98 7.79
N ILE A 39 -3.10 -8.85 7.02
CA ILE A 39 -3.75 -8.48 5.75
C ILE A 39 -4.85 -7.43 5.98
N GLU A 40 -5.72 -7.64 6.97
CA GLU A 40 -6.79 -6.70 7.32
C GLU A 40 -6.25 -5.31 7.65
N ILE A 41 -5.22 -5.23 8.51
CA ILE A 41 -4.62 -3.96 8.91
C ILE A 41 -3.88 -3.30 7.75
N THR A 42 -3.25 -4.06 6.87
CA THR A 42 -2.61 -3.51 5.68
C THR A 42 -3.63 -2.84 4.76
N TYR A 43 -4.78 -3.48 4.52
CA TYR A 43 -5.88 -2.86 3.75
C TYR A 43 -6.50 -1.65 4.46
N ALA A 44 -6.70 -1.74 5.78
CA ALA A 44 -7.21 -0.61 6.56
C ALA A 44 -6.24 0.58 6.52
N SER A 45 -4.94 0.31 6.57
CA SER A 45 -3.89 1.33 6.45
C SER A 45 -3.91 1.99 5.05
N LEU A 46 -4.03 1.19 3.98
CA LEU A 46 -4.22 1.71 2.63
C LEU A 46 -5.47 2.61 2.55
N ALA A 47 -6.61 2.12 3.06
CA ALA A 47 -7.85 2.89 3.07
C ALA A 47 -7.73 4.22 3.84
N ALA A 48 -7.00 4.24 4.96
CA ALA A 48 -6.71 5.47 5.70
C ALA A 48 -5.86 6.45 4.88
N GLY A 49 -4.84 5.95 4.16
CA GLY A 49 -4.04 6.74 3.24
C GLY A 49 -4.86 7.33 2.09
N LEU A 50 -5.73 6.51 1.48
CA LEU A 50 -6.66 6.96 0.44
C LEU A 50 -7.60 8.07 0.94
N ALA A 51 -8.15 7.92 2.13
CA ALA A 51 -9.04 8.93 2.72
C ALA A 51 -8.31 10.26 3.03
N ALA A 52 -7.02 10.22 3.34
CA ALA A 52 -6.20 11.41 3.57
C ALA A 52 -5.77 12.10 2.26
N ALA A 53 -5.76 11.39 1.12
CA ALA A 53 -5.33 11.90 -0.16
C ALA A 53 -6.42 12.80 -0.80
N ARG A 54 -6.30 14.12 -0.61
CA ARG A 54 -7.26 15.11 -1.14
C ARG A 54 -6.56 16.43 -1.45
N PRO A 55 -7.17 17.31 -2.25
CA PRO A 55 -6.60 18.63 -2.52
C PRO A 55 -6.31 19.40 -1.22
N GLY A 56 -5.13 20.01 -1.15
CA GLY A 56 -4.67 20.78 0.00
C GLY A 56 -4.09 19.96 1.16
N ALA A 57 -4.24 18.63 1.17
CA ALA A 57 -3.46 17.75 2.02
C ALA A 57 -2.03 17.62 1.48
N THR A 58 -1.17 16.92 2.19
CA THR A 58 0.22 16.70 1.82
C THR A 58 0.55 15.19 1.77
N THR A 59 1.67 14.82 1.15
CA THR A 59 2.16 13.43 1.20
C THR A 59 2.42 12.96 2.63
N GLY A 60 2.79 13.85 3.53
CA GLY A 60 2.96 13.53 4.96
C GLY A 60 1.65 13.25 5.70
N ASP A 61 0.52 13.81 5.24
CA ASP A 61 -0.81 13.48 5.80
C ASP A 61 -1.19 12.04 5.44
N ILE A 62 -0.90 11.60 4.21
CA ILE A 62 -1.09 10.21 3.78
C ILE A 62 -0.25 9.27 4.65
N GLY A 63 1.06 9.55 4.75
CA GLY A 63 1.99 8.72 5.53
C GLY A 63 1.61 8.66 7.00
N HIS A 64 1.19 9.78 7.59
CA HIS A 64 0.74 9.83 8.98
C HIS A 64 -0.52 8.98 9.22
N ALA A 65 -1.50 9.06 8.33
CA ALA A 65 -2.74 8.29 8.46
C ALA A 65 -2.47 6.77 8.43
N ILE A 66 -1.62 6.32 7.50
CA ILE A 66 -1.19 4.94 7.37
C ILE A 66 -0.44 4.48 8.62
N GLN A 67 0.61 5.22 9.01
CA GLN A 67 1.46 4.89 10.14
C GLN A 67 0.67 4.83 11.45
N SER A 68 -0.19 5.80 11.71
CA SER A 68 -0.98 5.88 12.95
C SER A 68 -1.88 4.67 13.12
N LEU A 69 -2.50 4.19 12.03
CA LEU A 69 -3.35 3.00 12.08
C LEU A 69 -2.53 1.74 12.33
N ALA A 70 -1.46 1.54 11.58
CA ALA A 70 -0.60 0.36 11.72
C ALA A 70 0.01 0.26 13.14
N GLU A 71 0.52 1.38 13.67
CA GLU A 71 1.16 1.43 15.00
C GLU A 71 0.13 1.26 16.14
N ALA A 72 -1.11 1.74 15.99
CA ALA A 72 -2.18 1.49 16.95
C ALA A 72 -2.50 -0.01 17.08
N GLU A 73 -2.30 -0.78 16.01
CA GLU A 73 -2.45 -2.24 15.97
C GLU A 73 -1.14 -2.99 16.34
N ARG A 74 -0.13 -2.27 16.83
CA ARG A 74 1.19 -2.80 17.21
C ARG A 74 1.95 -3.44 16.05
N MET A 75 1.70 -2.98 14.84
CA MET A 75 2.42 -3.31 13.63
C MET A 75 3.30 -2.15 13.22
N SER A 76 4.19 -2.34 12.25
CA SER A 76 5.09 -1.29 11.80
C SER A 76 5.03 -1.10 10.29
N VAL A 77 5.31 0.11 9.84
CA VAL A 77 5.40 0.47 8.42
C VAL A 77 6.86 0.35 7.97
N VAL A 78 7.10 -0.37 6.89
CA VAL A 78 8.41 -0.42 6.22
C VAL A 78 8.75 0.97 5.69
N ARG A 79 10.03 1.38 5.84
CA ARG A 79 10.50 2.72 5.51
C ARG A 79 11.43 2.79 4.30
N ASP A 80 11.86 1.63 3.82
CA ASP A 80 12.84 1.49 2.73
C ASP A 80 12.19 1.49 1.34
N PHE A 81 10.86 1.36 1.29
CA PHE A 81 10.05 1.38 0.07
C PHE A 81 8.94 2.42 0.18
N VAL A 82 8.58 3.00 -0.95
CA VAL A 82 7.67 4.14 -1.04
C VAL A 82 6.74 3.98 -2.24
N GLY A 83 5.58 4.60 -2.20
CA GLY A 83 4.77 4.84 -3.38
C GLY A 83 5.37 5.96 -4.22
N HIS A 84 4.90 6.12 -5.43
CA HIS A 84 5.53 6.99 -6.43
C HIS A 84 4.52 7.65 -7.36
N GLY A 85 4.91 8.76 -7.94
CA GLY A 85 4.19 9.34 -9.07
C GLY A 85 4.10 8.33 -10.21
N LEU A 86 2.98 8.32 -10.91
CA LEU A 86 2.65 7.34 -11.95
C LEU A 86 2.01 8.06 -13.14
N GLY A 87 2.27 7.54 -14.33
CA GLY A 87 1.71 8.10 -15.55
C GLY A 87 2.37 7.53 -16.80
N LYS A 88 2.95 8.36 -17.63
CA LYS A 88 3.78 7.90 -18.77
C LYS A 88 5.16 7.39 -18.33
N LEU A 89 5.63 7.80 -17.17
CA LEU A 89 6.76 7.19 -16.48
C LEU A 89 6.21 6.23 -15.43
N PHE A 90 6.89 5.08 -15.27
CA PHE A 90 6.49 4.09 -14.27
C PHE A 90 6.75 4.60 -12.85
N HIS A 91 7.95 5.11 -12.59
CA HIS A 91 8.30 5.75 -11.33
C HIS A 91 8.62 7.22 -11.59
N ASP A 92 7.84 8.11 -11.00
CA ASP A 92 7.99 9.56 -11.11
C ASP A 92 7.80 10.22 -9.74
N GLU A 93 8.09 11.50 -9.65
CA GLU A 93 7.78 12.30 -8.48
C GLU A 93 6.26 12.56 -8.36
N PRO A 94 5.73 12.71 -7.15
CA PRO A 94 6.44 12.69 -5.87
C PRO A 94 6.58 11.28 -5.28
N ASN A 95 7.57 11.08 -4.40
CA ASN A 95 7.62 9.91 -3.53
C ASN A 95 6.52 9.99 -2.47
N ILE A 96 5.78 8.90 -2.28
CA ILE A 96 4.70 8.78 -1.30
C ILE A 96 5.18 7.91 -0.15
N LEU A 97 5.68 8.54 0.90
CA LEU A 97 6.07 7.83 2.12
C LEU A 97 4.82 7.33 2.85
N HIS A 98 4.86 6.09 3.34
CA HIS A 98 3.76 5.51 4.11
C HIS A 98 3.89 5.78 5.62
N PHE A 99 4.73 6.71 5.99
CA PHE A 99 4.95 7.26 7.33
C PHE A 99 5.22 8.75 7.23
N GLY A 100 5.01 9.50 8.30
CA GLY A 100 5.27 10.93 8.24
C GLY A 100 4.59 11.74 9.34
N ARG A 101 4.56 13.05 9.12
CA ARG A 101 3.92 14.03 10.00
C ARG A 101 2.88 14.81 9.22
N PRO A 102 1.74 15.15 9.84
CA PRO A 102 0.73 15.99 9.21
C PRO A 102 1.30 17.31 8.69
N GLY A 103 0.86 17.73 7.51
CA GLY A 103 1.23 18.98 6.89
C GLY A 103 2.65 19.05 6.35
N THR A 104 3.38 17.93 6.29
CA THR A 104 4.75 17.88 5.72
C THR A 104 4.77 17.24 4.33
N GLY A 105 5.87 17.44 3.60
CA GLY A 105 6.05 16.88 2.27
C GLY A 105 5.43 17.72 1.16
N VAL A 106 5.02 17.06 0.07
CA VAL A 106 4.50 17.73 -1.13
C VAL A 106 3.00 18.00 -1.01
N PRO A 107 2.53 19.24 -1.23
CA PRO A 107 1.10 19.54 -1.27
C PRO A 107 0.42 18.83 -2.45
N LEU A 108 -0.70 18.16 -2.18
CA LEU A 108 -1.49 17.47 -3.18
C LEU A 108 -2.35 18.45 -3.98
N ARG A 109 -2.31 18.30 -5.31
CA ARG A 109 -3.04 19.16 -6.24
C ARG A 109 -3.86 18.31 -7.22
N PRO A 110 -5.03 18.79 -7.67
CA PRO A 110 -5.78 18.13 -8.73
C PRO A 110 -4.89 17.84 -9.96
N GLY A 111 -5.08 16.66 -10.54
CA GLY A 111 -4.29 16.16 -11.66
C GLY A 111 -3.05 15.36 -11.30
N MET A 112 -2.63 15.33 -10.02
CA MET A 112 -1.56 14.42 -9.58
C MET A 112 -2.05 12.99 -9.61
N ILE A 113 -1.21 12.07 -10.12
CA ILE A 113 -1.44 10.63 -10.18
C ILE A 113 -0.26 9.95 -9.51
N PHE A 114 -0.52 9.04 -8.57
CA PHE A 114 0.52 8.31 -7.83
C PHE A 114 -0.03 7.02 -7.21
N THR A 115 0.88 6.19 -6.70
CA THR A 115 0.53 4.97 -5.95
C THR A 115 0.51 5.23 -4.44
N ILE A 116 -0.34 4.50 -3.73
CA ILE A 116 -0.29 4.32 -2.28
C ILE A 116 -0.21 2.82 -2.04
N GLU A 117 0.89 2.35 -1.44
CA GLU A 117 1.29 0.95 -1.41
C GLU A 117 1.95 0.51 -0.08
N PRO A 118 1.31 0.73 1.06
CA PRO A 118 1.95 0.47 2.34
C PRO A 118 2.35 -0.99 2.52
N MET A 119 3.62 -1.19 2.92
CA MET A 119 4.13 -2.45 3.42
C MET A 119 4.06 -2.45 4.94
N ILE A 120 3.32 -3.38 5.53
CA ILE A 120 3.10 -3.50 6.97
C ILE A 120 3.73 -4.80 7.49
N ASN A 121 4.53 -4.69 8.55
CA ASN A 121 5.18 -5.82 9.21
C ASN A 121 4.49 -6.13 10.55
N LEU A 122 4.36 -7.40 10.90
CA LEU A 122 3.93 -7.83 12.25
C LEU A 122 4.92 -7.45 13.35
N GLY A 123 6.19 -7.23 13.01
CA GLY A 123 7.26 -6.91 13.93
C GLY A 123 7.86 -5.54 13.67
N ARG A 124 9.21 -5.50 13.55
CA ARG A 124 9.96 -4.27 13.34
C ARG A 124 9.87 -3.76 11.89
N PRO A 125 10.04 -2.45 11.65
CA PRO A 125 10.01 -1.89 10.31
C PRO A 125 11.21 -2.27 9.45
N ASP A 126 12.30 -2.72 10.07
CA ASP A 126 13.58 -2.93 9.40
C ASP A 126 13.54 -4.10 8.42
N VAL A 127 14.08 -3.88 7.24
CA VAL A 127 14.27 -4.89 6.20
C VAL A 127 15.75 -5.08 5.89
N LYS A 128 16.07 -6.10 5.13
CA LYS A 128 17.39 -6.33 4.54
C LYS A 128 17.24 -6.89 3.13
N ILE A 129 18.12 -6.46 2.25
CA ILE A 129 18.26 -7.05 0.91
C ILE A 129 19.17 -8.27 1.03
N LEU A 130 18.78 -9.36 0.38
CA LEU A 130 19.58 -10.59 0.33
C LEU A 130 20.74 -10.45 -0.66
N SER A 131 21.60 -11.49 -0.70
CA SER A 131 22.80 -11.49 -1.55
C SER A 131 22.53 -11.50 -3.06
N ASP A 132 21.29 -11.78 -3.46
CA ASP A 132 20.84 -11.67 -4.86
C ASP A 132 20.65 -10.19 -5.32
N GLY A 133 20.75 -9.24 -4.39
CA GLY A 133 20.60 -7.81 -4.66
C GLY A 133 19.16 -7.36 -4.93
N TRP A 134 18.19 -8.26 -4.77
CA TRP A 134 16.79 -8.02 -5.11
C TRP A 134 15.83 -8.36 -3.97
N THR A 135 15.92 -9.54 -3.40
CA THR A 135 14.98 -10.02 -2.40
C THR A 135 15.09 -9.24 -1.09
N ALA A 136 14.03 -8.55 -0.73
CA ALA A 136 13.89 -7.88 0.57
C ALA A 136 13.16 -8.79 1.56
N VAL A 137 13.70 -8.91 2.78
CA VAL A 137 13.06 -9.67 3.86
C VAL A 137 13.06 -8.87 5.14
N THR A 138 12.07 -9.09 6.01
CA THR A 138 12.05 -8.50 7.34
C THR A 138 13.25 -8.97 8.16
N ARG A 139 13.94 -8.06 8.87
CA ARG A 139 15.13 -8.43 9.66
C ARG A 139 14.81 -9.37 10.80
N ASP A 140 13.64 -9.25 11.38
CA ASP A 140 13.17 -10.07 12.49
C ASP A 140 12.43 -11.34 12.05
N ARG A 141 12.31 -11.57 10.74
CA ARG A 141 11.65 -12.73 10.12
C ARG A 141 10.14 -12.81 10.40
N THR A 142 9.52 -11.72 10.78
CA THR A 142 8.06 -11.65 10.89
C THR A 142 7.42 -11.52 9.51
N LEU A 143 6.12 -11.83 9.43
CA LEU A 143 5.36 -11.66 8.19
C LEU A 143 5.25 -10.18 7.83
N SER A 144 5.22 -9.92 6.53
CA SER A 144 4.91 -8.63 5.92
C SER A 144 3.74 -8.80 4.94
N ALA A 145 2.94 -7.76 4.78
CA ALA A 145 1.90 -7.69 3.76
C ALA A 145 1.94 -6.32 3.08
N GLN A 146 1.52 -6.28 1.83
CA GLN A 146 1.40 -5.06 1.03
C GLN A 146 0.06 -5.08 0.29
N CYS A 147 -0.50 -3.93 0.07
CA CYS A 147 -1.58 -3.73 -0.89
C CYS A 147 -1.46 -2.33 -1.49
N GLU A 148 -1.94 -2.17 -2.71
CA GLU A 148 -1.68 -0.98 -3.48
C GLU A 148 -2.87 -0.57 -4.33
N HIS A 149 -2.99 0.76 -4.49
CA HIS A 149 -3.83 1.37 -5.50
C HIS A 149 -3.14 2.54 -6.18
N SER A 150 -3.36 2.66 -7.50
CA SER A 150 -3.12 3.89 -8.25
C SER A 150 -4.30 4.83 -8.09
N ILE A 151 -4.03 6.09 -7.79
CA ILE A 151 -5.06 7.11 -7.57
C ILE A 151 -4.75 8.40 -8.34
N GLY A 152 -5.80 9.16 -8.61
CA GLY A 152 -5.71 10.54 -9.10
C GLY A 152 -6.35 11.52 -8.13
N ILE A 153 -5.69 12.64 -7.87
CA ILE A 153 -6.28 13.74 -7.09
C ILE A 153 -7.25 14.52 -7.98
N THR A 154 -8.50 14.62 -7.55
CA THR A 154 -9.56 15.39 -8.20
C THR A 154 -9.73 16.76 -7.56
N GLU A 155 -10.63 17.60 -8.06
CA GLU A 155 -10.95 18.92 -7.45
C GLU A 155 -11.52 18.81 -6.04
N THR A 156 -12.16 17.68 -5.69
CA THR A 156 -12.90 17.53 -4.41
C THR A 156 -12.40 16.38 -3.54
N GLY A 157 -11.46 15.55 -4.02
CA GLY A 157 -10.97 14.35 -3.30
C GLY A 157 -9.97 13.59 -4.12
N ASN A 158 -10.18 12.30 -4.24
CA ASN A 158 -9.41 11.42 -5.12
C ASN A 158 -10.31 10.42 -5.86
N GLU A 159 -9.78 9.86 -6.92
CA GLU A 159 -10.35 8.74 -7.65
C GLU A 159 -9.36 7.58 -7.62
N VAL A 160 -9.83 6.39 -7.24
CA VAL A 160 -9.03 5.16 -7.22
C VAL A 160 -9.23 4.43 -8.55
N PHE A 161 -8.20 4.35 -9.37
CA PHE A 161 -8.27 3.79 -10.73
C PHE A 161 -8.26 2.26 -10.75
N THR A 162 -7.70 1.63 -9.75
CA THR A 162 -7.46 0.18 -9.70
C THR A 162 -8.44 -0.57 -8.79
N LEU A 163 -9.65 -0.01 -8.58
CA LEU A 163 -10.71 -0.73 -7.86
C LEU A 163 -11.13 -1.98 -8.63
N SER A 164 -11.32 -3.08 -7.92
CA SER A 164 -11.82 -4.31 -8.51
C SER A 164 -13.25 -4.11 -9.04
N PRO A 165 -13.52 -4.37 -10.32
CA PRO A 165 -14.88 -4.31 -10.86
C PRO A 165 -15.84 -5.32 -10.21
N ALA A 166 -15.31 -6.37 -9.56
CA ALA A 166 -16.08 -7.33 -8.79
C ALA A 166 -16.30 -6.92 -7.31
N GLY A 167 -15.95 -5.67 -6.93
CA GLY A 167 -16.09 -5.17 -5.57
C GLY A 167 -15.13 -5.80 -4.54
N LEU A 168 -14.10 -6.48 -5.00
CA LEU A 168 -13.11 -7.14 -4.16
C LEU A 168 -12.07 -6.13 -3.66
N PHE A 169 -12.46 -5.25 -2.74
CA PHE A 169 -11.52 -4.29 -2.14
C PHE A 169 -10.65 -4.97 -1.08
N ASN A 170 -11.25 -5.76 -0.19
CA ASN A 170 -10.54 -6.50 0.86
C ASN A 170 -10.66 -8.00 0.59
N PRO A 171 -9.56 -8.73 0.33
CA PRO A 171 -9.60 -10.17 0.05
C PRO A 171 -10.10 -11.00 1.25
N MET A 172 -10.02 -10.44 2.46
CA MET A 172 -10.52 -11.07 3.68
C MET A 172 -12.00 -10.78 3.94
N ALA A 173 -12.61 -9.80 3.27
CA ALA A 173 -14.05 -9.63 3.31
C ALA A 173 -14.68 -10.87 2.68
N ARG A 174 -15.22 -11.74 3.51
CA ARG A 174 -15.95 -12.92 3.05
C ARG A 174 -17.03 -12.43 2.08
N GLN A 175 -17.05 -12.96 0.87
CA GLN A 175 -18.20 -12.81 0.01
C GLN A 175 -19.40 -13.29 0.83
N ALA A 176 -20.29 -12.36 1.16
CA ALA A 176 -21.59 -12.75 1.72
C ALA A 176 -22.24 -13.67 0.67
N ALA A 177 -22.41 -14.92 1.03
CA ALA A 177 -23.01 -15.95 0.21
C ALA A 177 -24.48 -15.61 -0.07
#